data_4b0d4388b19fd6e903d9bd98fc71b8fb
#
_entry.id   4b0d4388b19fd6e903d9bd98fc71b8fb
#
_cell.length_a   1.000
_cell.length_b   1.000
_cell.length_c   1.000
_cell.angle_alpha   90.00
_cell.angle_beta   90.00
_cell.angle_gamma   90.00
#
_symmetry.space_group_name_H-M   'P 1'
#
loop_
_entity.id
_entity.type
_entity.pdbx_description
1 polymer ?
#
loop_
_entity_poly.entity_id
_entity_poly.type
_entity_poly.pdbx_seq_one_letter_code
_entity_poly.pdbx_strand_id
1 'polypeptide(L)'
;MFFEYKGANQSIAGAQAEQANNGALRYFFHTLNNALEEEGDFPSELIMQTEQIQIGQATAWMLGRSGETVTLTDPHFGVIDECAKININTAPFEVLELLPTITPEFAAAIIDWRDEDDDVTENGAEATMYSLQTLPYGCKNAPFETVEELRLVYGATVEMIYGEDTNQNGVLDPNENDGMQTPPLDNQDGTLNFGILEHVTIYSKIPTEEEESEGADSDNNSGDQPGNRNSQQEPGGGDEVPFQVNVSTASAIVLACLPGMDEAIAQQIVSYRLANPDPTEGLEWVSEAVDSEDVQQALPYLTDKTQQFTIDLAAIGSNGNGYRRVRYVVDTSGEAPVVLHRRDMQRFGWALGPTLLEQVNTPSQAVR
;
A
#
# COMPACT_ATOMS: atom_id res chain seq x y z
N MET A 1 2.41 39.67 -22.12
CA MET A 1 3.19 40.03 -20.92
C MET A 1 2.59 39.50 -19.61
N PHE A 2 1.38 39.92 -19.17
CA PHE A 2 0.80 39.40 -17.89
C PHE A 2 0.54 37.86 -17.89
N PHE A 3 -0.04 37.34 -18.96
CA PHE A 3 -0.29 35.87 -19.08
C PHE A 3 0.98 35.07 -19.21
N GLU A 4 1.98 35.57 -19.91
CA GLU A 4 3.31 34.93 -20.05
C GLU A 4 4.02 34.87 -18.70
N TYR A 5 3.97 35.96 -17.91
CA TYR A 5 4.54 36.00 -16.57
C TYR A 5 3.84 35.01 -15.64
N LYS A 6 2.50 34.93 -15.68
CA LYS A 6 1.74 33.94 -14.88
C LYS A 6 2.07 32.51 -15.29
N GLY A 7 2.17 32.23 -16.60
CA GLY A 7 2.58 30.92 -17.09
C GLY A 7 4.00 30.53 -16.69
N ALA A 8 4.95 31.46 -16.74
CA ALA A 8 6.32 31.23 -16.32
C ALA A 8 6.40 30.93 -14.81
N ASN A 9 5.69 31.68 -13.98
CA ASN A 9 5.64 31.44 -12.53
C ASN A 9 5.04 30.07 -12.19
N GLN A 10 3.98 29.66 -12.88
CA GLN A 10 3.37 28.37 -12.69
C GLN A 10 4.30 27.21 -13.09
N SER A 11 5.04 27.37 -14.20
CA SER A 11 6.06 26.41 -14.62
C SER A 11 7.18 26.28 -13.59
N ILE A 12 7.67 27.40 -13.07
CA ILE A 12 8.73 27.42 -12.04
C ILE A 12 8.23 26.73 -10.76
N ALA A 13 7.04 27.09 -10.30
CA ALA A 13 6.45 26.49 -9.11
C ALA A 13 6.22 24.97 -9.30
N GLY A 14 5.80 24.52 -10.48
CA GLY A 14 5.69 23.11 -10.82
C GLY A 14 7.03 22.37 -10.77
N ALA A 15 8.10 22.97 -11.27
CA ALA A 15 9.44 22.40 -11.17
C ALA A 15 9.95 22.37 -9.73
N GLN A 16 9.63 23.39 -8.92
CA GLN A 16 9.95 23.40 -7.49
C GLN A 16 9.22 22.27 -6.74
N ALA A 17 7.93 22.06 -7.00
CA ALA A 17 7.16 20.97 -6.41
C ALA A 17 7.71 19.59 -6.79
N GLU A 18 8.13 19.40 -8.04
CA GLU A 18 8.77 18.16 -8.48
C GLU A 18 10.12 17.92 -7.77
N GLN A 19 10.94 18.97 -7.63
CA GLN A 19 12.19 18.86 -6.87
C GLN A 19 11.95 18.62 -5.38
N ALA A 20 10.86 19.16 -4.82
CA ALA A 20 10.47 18.90 -3.45
C ALA A 20 10.09 17.41 -3.23
N ASN A 21 9.33 16.80 -4.13
CA ASN A 21 9.04 15.37 -4.08
C ASN A 21 10.33 14.53 -4.14
N ASN A 22 11.24 14.84 -5.07
CA ASN A 22 12.53 14.14 -5.16
C ASN A 22 13.40 14.35 -3.89
N GLY A 23 13.33 15.52 -3.28
CA GLY A 23 14.02 15.81 -2.03
C GLY A 23 13.43 15.05 -0.85
N ALA A 24 12.10 14.97 -0.77
CA ALA A 24 11.40 14.23 0.27
C ALA A 24 11.66 12.71 0.18
N LEU A 25 11.72 12.15 -1.05
CA LEU A 25 12.10 10.75 -1.26
C LEU A 25 13.54 10.48 -0.77
N ARG A 26 14.49 11.38 -1.07
CA ARG A 26 15.87 11.25 -0.57
C ARG A 26 15.95 11.39 0.94
N TYR A 27 15.14 12.25 1.53
CA TYR A 27 15.03 12.39 2.97
C TYR A 27 14.55 11.08 3.60
N PHE A 28 13.53 10.43 3.03
CA PHE A 28 13.08 9.11 3.46
C PHE A 28 14.22 8.09 3.43
N PHE A 29 14.89 7.94 2.29
CA PHE A 29 15.99 6.99 2.18
C PHE A 29 17.14 7.26 3.14
N HIS A 30 17.47 8.53 3.37
CA HIS A 30 18.51 8.88 4.34
C HIS A 30 18.10 8.53 5.78
N THR A 31 16.86 8.81 6.16
CA THR A 31 16.35 8.48 7.50
C THR A 31 16.32 6.97 7.71
N LEU A 32 15.86 6.23 6.71
CA LEU A 32 15.84 4.77 6.73
C LEU A 32 17.25 4.18 6.87
N ASN A 33 18.19 4.60 6.03
CA ASN A 33 19.57 4.07 6.09
C ASN A 33 20.22 4.36 7.45
N ASN A 34 20.00 5.54 8.04
CA ASN A 34 20.53 5.85 9.36
C ASN A 34 19.93 4.94 10.44
N ALA A 35 18.64 4.66 10.35
CA ALA A 35 17.97 3.77 11.29
C ALA A 35 18.49 2.32 11.17
N LEU A 36 18.68 1.84 9.94
CA LEU A 36 19.26 0.50 9.69
C LEU A 36 20.72 0.41 10.17
N GLU A 37 21.53 1.47 10.03
CA GLU A 37 22.91 1.51 10.54
C GLU A 37 22.98 1.51 12.07
N GLU A 38 21.99 2.13 12.75
CA GLU A 38 21.97 2.23 14.23
C GLU A 38 21.37 0.98 14.89
N GLU A 39 20.32 0.42 14.33
CA GLU A 39 19.55 -0.70 14.93
C GLU A 39 19.89 -2.06 14.31
N GLY A 40 20.48 -2.08 13.11
CA GLY A 40 20.86 -3.31 12.40
C GLY A 40 19.69 -4.05 11.77
N ASP A 41 18.47 -3.60 11.99
CA ASP A 41 17.23 -4.13 11.42
C ASP A 41 16.29 -2.95 11.07
N PHE A 42 15.18 -3.23 10.38
CA PHE A 42 14.19 -2.19 10.10
C PHE A 42 13.58 -1.68 11.41
N PRO A 43 13.65 -0.37 11.69
CA PRO A 43 13.15 0.16 12.95
C PRO A 43 11.64 -0.05 13.05
N SER A 44 11.18 -0.52 14.20
CA SER A 44 9.75 -0.68 14.51
C SER A 44 8.99 0.65 14.39
N GLU A 45 9.67 1.75 14.66
CA GLU A 45 9.17 3.12 14.46
C GLU A 45 10.18 3.97 13.69
N LEU A 46 9.90 4.22 12.42
CA LEU A 46 10.69 5.17 11.64
C LEU A 46 10.25 6.60 12.01
N ILE A 47 10.94 7.20 13.00
CA ILE A 47 10.67 8.59 13.43
C ILE A 47 11.16 9.54 12.35
N MET A 48 10.24 10.07 11.56
CA MET A 48 10.53 11.01 10.49
C MET A 48 9.48 12.11 10.38
N GLN A 49 9.89 13.25 9.86
CA GLN A 49 8.94 14.30 9.50
C GLN A 49 8.21 13.89 8.21
N THR A 50 6.89 13.75 8.28
CA THR A 50 6.03 13.41 7.14
C THR A 50 5.17 14.58 6.68
N GLU A 51 4.96 15.56 7.56
CA GLU A 51 4.19 16.77 7.28
C GLU A 51 5.10 17.97 7.02
N GLN A 52 4.69 18.82 6.09
CA GLN A 52 5.30 20.12 5.82
C GLN A 52 6.83 20.09 5.70
N ILE A 53 7.36 19.10 4.99
CA ILE A 53 8.78 18.96 4.70
C ILE A 53 9.22 20.12 3.81
N GLN A 54 10.00 21.04 4.35
CA GLN A 54 10.46 22.22 3.61
C GLN A 54 11.67 21.89 2.74
N ILE A 55 11.53 22.07 1.43
CA ILE A 55 12.61 21.87 0.46
C ILE A 55 12.74 23.12 -0.40
N GLY A 56 13.65 23.98 0.00
CA GLY A 56 13.80 25.32 -0.60
C GLY A 56 12.57 26.19 -0.34
N GLN A 57 11.87 26.58 -1.41
CA GLN A 57 10.64 27.38 -1.33
C GLN A 57 9.37 26.55 -1.52
N ALA A 58 9.50 25.26 -1.68
CA ALA A 58 8.42 24.32 -1.82
C ALA A 58 8.21 23.52 -0.55
N THR A 59 7.01 23.00 -0.37
CA THR A 59 6.64 22.16 0.77
C THR A 59 6.13 20.82 0.24
N ALA A 60 6.57 19.73 0.84
CA ALA A 60 6.12 18.38 0.55
C ALA A 60 5.48 17.73 1.78
N TRP A 61 4.62 16.75 1.53
CA TRP A 61 3.95 15.89 2.51
C TRP A 61 4.04 14.45 2.05
N MET A 62 4.19 13.53 2.99
CA MET A 62 4.04 12.09 2.78
C MET A 62 2.65 11.69 3.22
N LEU A 63 1.82 11.28 2.27
CA LEU A 63 0.45 10.83 2.53
C LEU A 63 0.47 9.38 2.99
N GLY A 64 0.03 9.16 4.21
CA GLY A 64 -0.17 7.84 4.79
C GLY A 64 -1.61 7.35 4.65
N ARG A 65 -1.91 6.30 5.39
CA ARG A 65 -3.25 5.77 5.60
C ARG A 65 -3.48 5.57 7.07
N SER A 66 -4.68 5.90 7.52
CA SER A 66 -5.14 5.46 8.82
C SER A 66 -5.66 4.04 8.61
N GLY A 67 -5.11 3.05 9.27
CA GLY A 67 -5.58 1.67 9.18
C GLY A 67 -7.03 1.44 9.66
N GLU A 68 -7.78 2.50 9.97
CA GLU A 68 -9.09 2.46 10.57
C GLU A 68 -10.11 3.31 9.80
N THR A 69 -11.35 2.84 9.79
CA THR A 69 -12.50 3.55 9.26
C THR A 69 -12.78 4.77 10.13
N VAL A 70 -12.30 5.93 9.75
CA VAL A 70 -12.54 7.18 10.46
C VAL A 70 -13.20 8.18 9.52
N THR A 71 -13.99 9.07 10.05
CA THR A 71 -14.49 10.28 9.37
C THR A 71 -13.30 11.17 9.02
N LEU A 72 -12.66 10.88 7.89
CA LEU A 72 -11.38 11.50 7.53
C LEU A 72 -11.64 12.75 6.70
N THR A 73 -11.76 13.89 7.36
CA THR A 73 -11.79 15.21 6.69
C THR A 73 -10.38 15.81 6.52
N ASP A 74 -9.40 15.26 7.22
CA ASP A 74 -8.01 15.69 7.19
C ASP A 74 -7.11 14.55 6.71
N PRO A 75 -6.05 14.82 5.95
CA PRO A 75 -5.15 13.80 5.46
C PRO A 75 -4.36 13.16 6.61
N HIS A 76 -4.13 11.86 6.52
CA HIS A 76 -3.18 11.15 7.35
C HIS A 76 -1.77 11.27 6.75
N PHE A 77 -0.75 11.47 7.58
CA PHE A 77 0.62 11.60 7.10
C PHE A 77 1.47 10.44 7.60
N GLY A 78 2.23 9.86 6.70
CA GLY A 78 3.06 8.69 7.01
C GLY A 78 3.52 7.96 5.77
N VAL A 79 4.08 6.79 6.01
CA VAL A 79 4.47 5.80 5.00
C VAL A 79 3.47 4.66 5.06
N ILE A 80 3.14 4.08 3.92
CA ILE A 80 2.18 2.98 3.83
C ILE A 80 2.97 1.68 3.73
N ASP A 81 2.72 0.77 4.65
CA ASP A 81 3.29 -0.57 4.64
C ASP A 81 2.59 -1.45 3.60
N GLU A 82 3.31 -1.98 2.64
CA GLU A 82 2.76 -2.92 1.66
C GLU A 82 2.51 -4.31 2.25
N CYS A 83 3.25 -4.69 3.31
CA CYS A 83 2.99 -5.93 4.04
C CYS A 83 1.71 -5.86 4.91
N ALA A 84 1.12 -4.68 5.09
CA ALA A 84 -0.18 -4.49 5.74
C ALA A 84 -1.38 -4.89 4.87
N LYS A 85 -1.15 -5.36 3.63
CA LYS A 85 -2.16 -5.65 2.62
C LYS A 85 -2.10 -7.10 2.16
N ILE A 86 -3.19 -7.58 1.57
CA ILE A 86 -3.28 -8.92 1.00
C ILE A 86 -2.60 -8.94 -0.38
N ASN A 87 -1.65 -9.86 -0.58
CA ASN A 87 -1.00 -10.04 -1.87
C ASN A 87 -1.92 -10.79 -2.85
N ILE A 88 -2.43 -10.10 -3.87
CA ILE A 88 -3.35 -10.68 -4.85
C ILE A 88 -2.70 -11.74 -5.75
N ASN A 89 -1.38 -11.82 -5.81
CA ASN A 89 -0.69 -12.84 -6.59
C ASN A 89 -0.60 -14.18 -5.87
N THR A 90 -0.76 -14.20 -4.56
CA THR A 90 -0.55 -15.40 -3.74
C THR A 90 -1.73 -15.75 -2.84
N ALA A 91 -2.59 -14.79 -2.51
CA ALA A 91 -3.75 -15.03 -1.65
C ALA A 91 -4.72 -16.07 -2.25
N PRO A 92 -5.19 -17.06 -1.47
CA PRO A 92 -6.16 -18.06 -1.93
C PRO A 92 -7.56 -17.45 -2.11
N PHE A 93 -8.43 -18.19 -2.79
CA PHE A 93 -9.81 -17.77 -3.07
C PHE A 93 -10.57 -17.39 -1.79
N GLU A 94 -10.43 -18.19 -0.72
CA GLU A 94 -11.13 -18.04 0.55
C GLU A 94 -10.77 -16.73 1.27
N VAL A 95 -9.60 -16.18 1.01
CA VAL A 95 -9.16 -14.89 1.54
C VAL A 95 -9.66 -13.74 0.65
N LEU A 96 -9.59 -13.92 -0.67
CA LEU A 96 -10.02 -12.88 -1.61
C LEU A 96 -11.53 -12.62 -1.53
N GLU A 97 -12.36 -13.66 -1.37
CA GLU A 97 -13.82 -13.50 -1.29
C GLU A 97 -14.30 -12.74 -0.04
N LEU A 98 -13.48 -12.67 1.01
CA LEU A 98 -13.78 -11.94 2.25
C LEU A 98 -13.47 -10.44 2.17
N LEU A 99 -12.75 -10.01 1.13
CA LEU A 99 -12.45 -8.60 0.95
C LEU A 99 -13.72 -7.78 0.65
N PRO A 100 -13.81 -6.55 1.18
CA PRO A 100 -14.96 -5.69 0.93
C PRO A 100 -15.19 -5.49 -0.57
N THR A 101 -16.45 -5.37 -0.95
CA THR A 101 -16.88 -5.15 -2.35
C THR A 101 -16.60 -6.29 -3.32
N ILE A 102 -15.92 -7.35 -2.92
CA ILE A 102 -15.63 -8.51 -3.75
C ILE A 102 -16.83 -9.47 -3.74
N THR A 103 -17.18 -9.97 -4.93
CA THR A 103 -18.13 -11.10 -5.06
C THR A 103 -17.33 -12.39 -5.29
N PRO A 104 -17.89 -13.56 -4.95
CA PRO A 104 -17.24 -14.84 -5.23
C PRO A 104 -16.84 -15.01 -6.72
N GLU A 105 -17.66 -14.50 -7.65
CA GLU A 105 -17.37 -14.54 -9.08
C GLU A 105 -16.15 -13.68 -9.44
N PHE A 106 -16.01 -12.51 -8.79
CA PHE A 106 -14.86 -11.64 -9.02
C PHE A 106 -13.58 -12.21 -8.39
N ALA A 107 -13.68 -12.81 -7.20
CA ALA A 107 -12.56 -13.51 -6.57
C ALA A 107 -12.07 -14.68 -7.45
N ALA A 108 -12.98 -15.49 -8.02
CA ALA A 108 -12.65 -16.56 -8.96
C ALA A 108 -11.99 -16.00 -10.23
N ALA A 109 -12.52 -14.91 -10.79
CA ALA A 109 -11.93 -14.28 -11.97
C ALA A 109 -10.53 -13.67 -11.70
N ILE A 110 -10.22 -13.28 -10.45
CA ILE A 110 -8.86 -12.86 -10.05
C ILE A 110 -7.90 -14.06 -10.07
N ILE A 111 -8.35 -15.24 -9.61
CA ILE A 111 -7.55 -16.48 -9.66
C ILE A 111 -7.25 -16.82 -11.11
N ASP A 112 -8.28 -16.95 -11.96
CA ASP A 112 -8.14 -17.31 -13.38
C ASP A 112 -7.28 -16.26 -14.14
N TRP A 113 -7.33 -14.98 -13.77
CA TRP A 113 -6.51 -13.94 -14.39
C TRP A 113 -5.01 -14.15 -14.20
N ARG A 114 -4.62 -14.69 -13.03
CA ARG A 114 -3.21 -14.77 -12.60
C ARG A 114 -2.58 -16.16 -12.73
N ASP A 115 -3.38 -17.24 -12.85
CA ASP A 115 -2.83 -18.57 -13.00
C ASP A 115 -2.34 -18.82 -14.45
N GLU A 116 -1.67 -19.94 -14.70
CA GLU A 116 -1.01 -20.20 -15.98
C GLU A 116 -1.83 -21.08 -16.92
N ASP A 117 -2.95 -21.63 -16.42
CA ASP A 117 -3.76 -22.54 -17.22
C ASP A 117 -4.97 -21.84 -17.84
N ASP A 118 -5.83 -22.59 -18.55
CA ASP A 118 -7.06 -22.11 -19.18
C ASP A 118 -8.31 -22.79 -18.57
N ASP A 119 -8.16 -23.44 -17.41
CA ASP A 119 -9.24 -24.18 -16.73
C ASP A 119 -10.03 -23.18 -15.84
N VAL A 120 -11.29 -22.93 -16.22
CA VAL A 120 -12.15 -21.97 -15.52
C VAL A 120 -12.43 -22.41 -14.09
N THR A 121 -12.05 -21.60 -13.10
CA THR A 121 -12.50 -21.76 -11.71
C THR A 121 -14.02 -21.64 -11.61
N GLU A 122 -14.66 -22.32 -10.66
CA GLU A 122 -16.12 -22.26 -10.51
C GLU A 122 -16.59 -20.79 -10.38
N ASN A 123 -17.40 -20.34 -11.34
CA ASN A 123 -17.87 -18.98 -11.53
C ASN A 123 -16.79 -17.95 -11.97
N GLY A 124 -15.61 -18.39 -12.32
CA GLY A 124 -14.51 -17.54 -12.80
C GLY A 124 -14.62 -17.17 -14.28
N ALA A 125 -13.52 -16.68 -14.85
CA ALA A 125 -13.50 -16.18 -16.22
C ALA A 125 -12.15 -16.38 -16.88
N GLU A 126 -12.14 -17.13 -17.97
CA GLU A 126 -11.01 -17.40 -18.83
C GLU A 126 -11.12 -16.76 -20.22
N ALA A 127 -10.14 -17.00 -21.09
CA ALA A 127 -9.99 -16.41 -22.42
C ALA A 127 -11.31 -16.29 -23.23
N THR A 128 -12.23 -17.24 -23.09
CA THR A 128 -13.54 -17.18 -23.75
C THR A 128 -14.38 -16.00 -23.30
N MET A 129 -14.41 -15.70 -22.01
CA MET A 129 -15.20 -14.61 -21.45
C MET A 129 -14.63 -13.24 -21.85
N TYR A 130 -13.30 -13.09 -21.84
CA TYR A 130 -12.61 -11.87 -22.26
C TYR A 130 -12.76 -11.61 -23.77
N SER A 131 -12.78 -12.67 -24.60
CA SER A 131 -12.98 -12.55 -26.05
C SER A 131 -14.39 -12.07 -26.45
N LEU A 132 -15.37 -12.25 -25.58
CA LEU A 132 -16.77 -11.84 -25.78
C LEU A 132 -17.06 -10.40 -25.32
N GLN A 133 -16.07 -9.72 -24.72
CA GLN A 133 -16.25 -8.34 -24.30
C GLN A 133 -16.48 -7.40 -25.50
N THR A 134 -17.08 -6.23 -25.22
CA THR A 134 -17.29 -5.18 -26.25
C THR A 134 -15.99 -4.76 -26.93
N LEU A 135 -14.90 -4.72 -26.19
CA LEU A 135 -13.52 -4.58 -26.66
C LEU A 135 -12.78 -5.86 -26.28
N PRO A 136 -12.68 -6.85 -27.18
CA PRO A 136 -12.05 -8.13 -26.88
C PRO A 136 -10.57 -8.00 -26.53
N TYR A 137 -10.16 -8.74 -25.48
CA TYR A 137 -8.76 -8.94 -25.10
C TYR A 137 -8.59 -10.37 -24.54
N GLY A 138 -7.36 -10.78 -24.24
CA GLY A 138 -7.08 -12.09 -23.68
C GLY A 138 -7.06 -12.09 -22.16
N CYS A 139 -7.30 -13.23 -21.52
CA CYS A 139 -6.90 -13.45 -20.15
C CYS A 139 -5.38 -13.32 -20.06
N LYS A 140 -4.85 -12.86 -18.92
CA LYS A 140 -3.41 -12.65 -18.79
C LYS A 140 -2.66 -13.96 -18.57
N ASN A 141 -3.25 -14.89 -17.81
CA ASN A 141 -2.67 -16.18 -17.42
C ASN A 141 -1.22 -15.98 -16.88
N ALA A 142 -1.06 -14.99 -16.04
CA ALA A 142 0.23 -14.63 -15.43
C ALA A 142 0.01 -13.69 -14.21
N PRO A 143 0.94 -13.65 -13.24
CA PRO A 143 0.83 -12.79 -12.08
C PRO A 143 0.59 -11.31 -12.44
N PHE A 144 -0.14 -10.60 -11.58
CA PHE A 144 -0.34 -9.16 -11.69
C PHE A 144 1.00 -8.43 -11.61
N GLU A 145 1.25 -7.49 -12.53
CA GLU A 145 2.40 -6.58 -12.52
C GLU A 145 2.06 -5.27 -11.81
N THR A 146 0.78 -4.92 -11.76
CA THR A 146 0.26 -3.75 -11.04
C THR A 146 -1.12 -4.07 -10.45
N VAL A 147 -1.45 -3.50 -9.29
CA VAL A 147 -2.79 -3.67 -8.69
C VAL A 147 -3.90 -3.07 -9.58
N GLU A 148 -3.57 -2.11 -10.43
CA GLU A 148 -4.52 -1.50 -11.35
C GLU A 148 -5.00 -2.43 -12.47
N GLU A 149 -4.31 -3.54 -12.71
CA GLU A 149 -4.76 -4.58 -13.64
C GLU A 149 -6.09 -5.22 -13.21
N LEU A 150 -6.46 -5.15 -11.93
CA LEU A 150 -7.79 -5.56 -11.45
C LEU A 150 -8.94 -4.96 -12.27
N ARG A 151 -8.73 -3.79 -12.87
CA ARG A 151 -9.71 -3.16 -13.78
C ARG A 151 -9.93 -3.92 -15.08
N LEU A 152 -9.02 -4.83 -15.43
CA LEU A 152 -9.09 -5.67 -16.62
C LEU A 152 -9.69 -7.04 -16.30
N VAL A 153 -9.80 -7.41 -15.04
CA VAL A 153 -10.40 -8.67 -14.61
C VAL A 153 -11.90 -8.64 -14.91
N TYR A 154 -12.43 -9.76 -15.39
CA TYR A 154 -13.84 -9.90 -15.74
C TYR A 154 -14.74 -9.60 -14.54
N GLY A 155 -15.77 -8.79 -14.75
CA GLY A 155 -16.69 -8.38 -13.68
C GLY A 155 -16.26 -7.17 -12.87
N ALA A 156 -15.06 -6.62 -13.10
CA ALA A 156 -14.58 -5.42 -12.40
C ALA A 156 -15.50 -4.21 -12.62
N THR A 157 -15.85 -3.51 -11.55
CA THR A 157 -16.53 -2.21 -11.61
C THR A 157 -15.67 -1.13 -10.94
N VAL A 158 -15.96 0.13 -11.25
CA VAL A 158 -15.22 1.26 -10.65
C VAL A 158 -15.43 1.30 -9.15
N GLU A 159 -16.64 1.01 -8.71
CA GLU A 159 -17.04 0.98 -7.30
C GLU A 159 -16.32 -0.12 -6.53
N MET A 160 -16.15 -1.31 -7.12
CA MET A 160 -15.38 -2.41 -6.49
C MET A 160 -13.90 -2.05 -6.35
N ILE A 161 -13.34 -1.40 -7.38
CA ILE A 161 -11.90 -1.11 -7.46
C ILE A 161 -11.51 0.05 -6.54
N TYR A 162 -12.24 1.16 -6.61
CA TYR A 162 -11.86 2.41 -5.93
C TYR A 162 -12.73 2.72 -4.71
N GLY A 163 -13.94 2.14 -4.62
CA GLY A 163 -14.93 2.61 -3.66
C GLY A 163 -15.31 4.06 -3.93
N GLU A 164 -15.42 4.84 -2.89
CA GLU A 164 -15.67 6.28 -2.95
C GLU A 164 -14.37 7.08 -3.12
N ASP A 165 -13.21 6.60 -2.63
CA ASP A 165 -11.90 7.26 -2.75
C ASP A 165 -11.31 7.13 -4.16
N THR A 166 -11.93 7.81 -5.11
CA THR A 166 -11.50 7.76 -6.51
C THR A 166 -10.19 8.47 -6.79
N ASN A 167 -9.81 9.44 -5.96
CA ASN A 167 -8.55 10.16 -6.06
C ASN A 167 -7.42 9.54 -5.23
N GLN A 168 -7.73 8.46 -4.47
CA GLN A 168 -6.79 7.66 -3.68
C GLN A 168 -5.99 8.53 -2.69
N ASN A 169 -6.67 9.47 -2.00
CA ASN A 169 -6.03 10.32 -1.01
C ASN A 169 -6.31 9.91 0.44
N GLY A 170 -7.29 9.03 0.68
CA GLY A 170 -7.72 8.60 2.01
C GLY A 170 -8.43 9.68 2.82
N VAL A 171 -8.98 10.69 2.15
CA VAL A 171 -9.72 11.81 2.75
C VAL A 171 -11.13 11.82 2.17
N LEU A 172 -12.13 12.00 3.03
CA LEU A 172 -13.50 12.17 2.58
C LEU A 172 -13.69 13.56 1.97
N ASP A 173 -13.58 13.64 0.65
CA ASP A 173 -13.79 14.88 -0.10
C ASP A 173 -15.29 15.21 -0.25
N PRO A 174 -15.66 16.47 -0.47
CA PRO A 174 -17.06 16.85 -0.59
C PRO A 174 -17.86 16.12 -1.67
N ASN A 175 -17.20 15.69 -2.76
CA ASN A 175 -17.80 14.92 -3.84
C ASN A 175 -17.93 13.41 -3.53
N GLU A 176 -17.33 12.97 -2.44
CA GLU A 176 -17.38 11.59 -1.94
C GLU A 176 -18.38 11.44 -0.79
N ASN A 177 -19.17 12.50 -0.52
CA ASN A 177 -20.25 12.52 0.48
C ASN A 177 -21.42 13.42 0.01
N ASP A 178 -21.70 13.46 -1.29
CA ASP A 178 -22.79 14.26 -1.88
C ASP A 178 -23.93 13.38 -2.47
N GLY A 179 -23.83 12.07 -2.34
CA GLY A 179 -24.76 11.06 -2.81
C GLY A 179 -24.66 10.84 -4.31
N MET A 180 -25.66 11.28 -5.04
CA MET A 180 -25.73 11.08 -6.49
C MET A 180 -25.49 12.37 -7.28
N GLN A 181 -24.96 13.43 -6.66
CA GLN A 181 -24.81 14.72 -7.32
C GLN A 181 -23.59 14.77 -8.23
N THR A 182 -22.45 14.22 -7.75
CA THR A 182 -21.23 14.11 -8.54
C THR A 182 -20.59 12.72 -8.38
N PRO A 183 -19.89 12.20 -9.40
CA PRO A 183 -19.12 10.96 -9.21
C PRO A 183 -17.94 11.15 -8.25
N PRO A 184 -17.62 10.11 -7.43
CA PRO A 184 -18.25 8.79 -7.36
C PRO A 184 -19.65 8.85 -6.75
N LEU A 185 -20.48 7.84 -7.01
CA LEU A 185 -21.75 7.71 -6.28
C LEU A 185 -21.44 7.20 -4.89
N ASP A 186 -21.96 7.87 -3.88
CA ASP A 186 -21.75 7.57 -2.47
C ASP A 186 -23.09 7.42 -1.72
N ASN A 187 -23.06 6.96 -0.48
CA ASN A 187 -24.22 6.69 0.33
C ASN A 187 -24.59 7.84 1.30
N GLN A 188 -23.80 8.92 1.33
CA GLN A 188 -23.94 10.07 2.23
C GLN A 188 -23.93 9.74 3.72
N ASP A 189 -23.23 8.67 4.13
CA ASP A 189 -23.15 8.29 5.54
C ASP A 189 -22.06 9.06 6.31
N GLY A 190 -21.25 9.84 5.62
CA GLY A 190 -20.14 10.60 6.19
C GLY A 190 -18.91 9.77 6.49
N THR A 191 -18.83 8.55 5.93
CA THR A 191 -17.71 7.63 6.04
C THR A 191 -17.12 7.41 4.65
N LEU A 192 -15.79 7.33 4.54
CA LEU A 192 -15.12 7.03 3.28
C LEU A 192 -15.07 5.50 3.08
N ASN A 193 -15.82 4.98 2.13
CA ASN A 193 -15.86 3.57 1.81
C ASN A 193 -14.80 3.25 0.73
N PHE A 194 -13.76 2.55 1.16
CA PHE A 194 -12.65 2.16 0.27
C PHE A 194 -13.02 0.98 -0.65
N GLY A 195 -12.47 0.99 -1.85
CA GLY A 195 -12.49 -0.19 -2.73
C GLY A 195 -11.32 -1.13 -2.47
N ILE A 196 -11.27 -2.22 -3.25
CA ILE A 196 -10.27 -3.28 -3.07
C ILE A 196 -8.82 -2.76 -3.12
N LEU A 197 -8.53 -1.73 -3.91
CA LEU A 197 -7.15 -1.20 -4.07
C LEU A 197 -6.51 -0.73 -2.76
N GLU A 198 -7.29 -0.40 -1.75
CA GLU A 198 -6.75 0.00 -0.44
C GLU A 198 -6.24 -1.21 0.34
N HIS A 199 -6.79 -2.39 0.10
CA HIS A 199 -6.58 -3.60 0.90
C HIS A 199 -5.64 -4.62 0.27
N VAL A 200 -5.22 -4.40 -0.99
CA VAL A 200 -4.41 -5.37 -1.73
C VAL A 200 -3.09 -4.79 -2.23
N THR A 201 -2.14 -5.69 -2.45
CA THR A 201 -0.82 -5.38 -3.00
C THR A 201 -0.36 -6.51 -3.94
N ILE A 202 0.72 -6.25 -4.66
CA ILE A 202 1.52 -7.25 -5.38
C ILE A 202 2.98 -7.26 -4.89
N TYR A 203 3.31 -6.38 -3.94
CA TYR A 203 4.70 -6.07 -3.59
C TYR A 203 5.17 -6.75 -2.30
N SER A 204 4.26 -7.19 -1.42
CA SER A 204 4.66 -7.87 -0.19
C SER A 204 5.39 -9.18 -0.51
N LYS A 205 6.54 -9.37 0.12
CA LYS A 205 7.34 -10.59 0.06
C LYS A 205 7.43 -11.20 1.45
N ILE A 206 7.45 -12.51 1.52
CA ILE A 206 7.78 -13.23 2.75
C ILE A 206 9.30 -13.24 2.85
N PRO A 207 9.90 -12.74 3.95
CA PRO A 207 11.33 -12.88 4.17
C PRO A 207 11.72 -14.35 4.20
N THR A 208 12.70 -14.77 3.38
CA THR A 208 13.22 -16.13 3.41
C THR A 208 14.35 -16.23 4.43
N GLU A 209 14.44 -17.37 5.14
CA GLU A 209 15.51 -17.62 6.14
C GLU A 209 16.94 -17.47 5.55
N GLU A 210 17.10 -17.54 4.23
CA GLU A 210 18.37 -17.31 3.54
C GLU A 210 18.76 -15.82 3.52
N GLU A 211 17.81 -14.91 3.49
CA GLU A 211 18.05 -13.46 3.53
C GLU A 211 18.40 -12.98 4.95
N GLU A 212 17.96 -13.70 5.99
CA GLU A 212 18.33 -13.44 7.40
C GLU A 212 19.78 -13.83 7.71
N SER A 213 20.39 -14.75 6.95
CA SER A 213 21.75 -15.28 7.20
C SER A 213 22.86 -14.51 6.51
N GLU A 214 22.61 -13.66 5.53
CA GLU A 214 23.63 -12.88 4.83
C GLU A 214 24.07 -11.61 5.58
N GLY A 215 23.31 -11.19 6.62
CA GLY A 215 23.67 -10.06 7.49
C GLY A 215 24.64 -10.39 8.64
N ALA A 216 24.88 -11.67 8.94
CA ALA A 216 25.75 -12.10 10.04
C ALA A 216 26.89 -12.96 9.52
N ASP A 217 28.12 -12.44 9.63
CA ASP A 217 29.42 -13.09 9.45
C ASP A 217 30.01 -13.18 8.02
N SER A 218 30.68 -12.11 7.64
CA SER A 218 31.85 -12.20 6.75
C SER A 218 33.16 -12.22 7.57
N ASP A 219 33.45 -13.32 8.27
CA ASP A 219 34.83 -13.67 8.69
C ASP A 219 34.93 -15.16 9.01
N ASN A 220 35.19 -15.98 8.02
CA ASN A 220 36.19 -17.02 8.17
C ASN A 220 36.57 -17.72 6.84
N ASN A 221 37.82 -17.62 6.58
CA ASN A 221 38.66 -18.23 5.56
C ASN A 221 38.68 -19.77 5.60
N SER A 222 38.75 -20.34 4.41
CA SER A 222 39.47 -21.54 3.96
C SER A 222 38.67 -22.73 3.46
N GLY A 223 38.99 -23.12 2.22
CA GLY A 223 39.03 -24.53 1.84
C GLY A 223 38.26 -24.95 0.60
N ASP A 224 38.88 -24.76 -0.51
CA ASP A 224 38.69 -25.40 -1.83
C ASP A 224 38.21 -26.86 -1.77
N GLN A 225 37.00 -27.15 -2.32
CA GLN A 225 36.69 -28.44 -2.97
C GLN A 225 35.53 -28.28 -3.97
N PRO A 226 35.62 -28.75 -5.22
CA PRO A 226 34.55 -28.71 -6.20
C PRO A 226 33.61 -29.91 -6.00
N GLY A 227 32.45 -29.67 -5.43
CA GLY A 227 31.36 -30.64 -5.21
C GLY A 227 30.11 -30.30 -6.03
N ASN A 228 29.92 -31.09 -7.03
CA ASN A 228 28.71 -31.48 -7.80
C ASN A 228 27.37 -30.86 -7.36
N ARG A 229 26.97 -29.76 -8.00
CA ARG A 229 25.60 -29.21 -7.89
C ARG A 229 24.65 -30.00 -8.80
N ASN A 230 24.02 -31.03 -8.24
CA ASN A 230 22.83 -31.65 -8.80
C ASN A 230 21.89 -32.03 -7.64
N SER A 231 21.32 -31.03 -6.98
CA SER A 231 20.20 -31.24 -6.07
C SER A 231 18.95 -30.75 -6.76
N GLN A 232 18.24 -31.68 -7.39
CA GLN A 232 16.79 -31.57 -7.58
C GLN A 232 16.22 -31.49 -6.15
N GLN A 233 15.83 -30.29 -5.76
CA GLN A 233 15.10 -30.07 -4.52
C GLN A 233 13.68 -30.56 -4.82
N GLU A 234 13.35 -31.75 -4.32
CA GLU A 234 11.96 -32.19 -4.25
C GLU A 234 11.22 -31.18 -3.33
N PRO A 235 9.98 -30.77 -3.66
CA PRO A 235 9.21 -29.93 -2.76
C PRO A 235 8.94 -30.72 -1.48
N GLY A 236 9.64 -30.34 -0.41
CA GLY A 236 9.37 -30.82 0.94
C GLY A 236 7.99 -30.34 1.34
N GLY A 237 7.06 -31.29 1.56
CA GLY A 237 5.71 -31.02 1.99
C GLY A 237 5.64 -30.54 3.44
N GLY A 238 5.76 -29.26 3.63
CA GLY A 238 5.18 -28.47 4.69
C GLY A 238 4.24 -27.50 4.00
N ASP A 239 3.05 -27.27 4.54
CA ASP A 239 2.08 -26.31 4.00
C ASP A 239 2.74 -24.91 4.02
N GLU A 240 3.39 -24.54 2.92
CA GLU A 240 4.09 -23.27 2.77
C GLU A 240 3.01 -22.17 2.71
N VAL A 241 3.07 -21.22 3.63
CA VAL A 241 2.09 -20.15 3.71
C VAL A 241 2.26 -19.24 2.48
N PRO A 242 1.21 -19.02 1.68
CA PRO A 242 1.35 -18.34 0.40
C PRO A 242 1.64 -16.84 0.53
N PHE A 243 1.33 -16.22 1.69
CA PHE A 243 1.55 -14.80 1.98
C PHE A 243 1.49 -14.54 3.48
N GLN A 244 2.04 -13.41 3.90
CA GLN A 244 1.94 -12.92 5.28
C GLN A 244 1.51 -11.45 5.30
N VAL A 245 0.86 -11.07 6.41
CA VAL A 245 0.36 -9.71 6.66
C VAL A 245 0.98 -9.18 7.94
N ASN A 246 1.50 -7.96 7.90
CA ASN A 246 2.04 -7.30 9.08
C ASN A 246 0.91 -6.92 10.05
N VAL A 247 0.82 -7.63 11.16
CA VAL A 247 -0.23 -7.46 12.18
C VAL A 247 -0.14 -6.10 12.89
N SER A 248 1.03 -5.49 12.92
CA SER A 248 1.27 -4.20 13.58
C SER A 248 0.72 -3.01 12.78
N THR A 249 0.54 -3.16 11.46
CA THR A 249 0.14 -2.08 10.55
C THR A 249 -1.13 -2.35 9.76
N ALA A 250 -1.52 -3.63 9.61
CA ALA A 250 -2.70 -4.02 8.83
C ALA A 250 -4.00 -3.47 9.40
N SER A 251 -4.95 -3.12 8.54
CA SER A 251 -6.29 -2.70 8.95
C SER A 251 -7.10 -3.88 9.51
N ALA A 252 -8.11 -3.59 10.34
CA ALA A 252 -9.03 -4.61 10.83
C ALA A 252 -9.70 -5.38 9.67
N ILE A 253 -9.97 -4.71 8.56
CA ILE A 253 -10.56 -5.32 7.35
C ILE A 253 -9.64 -6.39 6.77
N VAL A 254 -8.35 -6.09 6.61
CA VAL A 254 -7.36 -7.03 6.10
C VAL A 254 -7.16 -8.21 7.05
N LEU A 255 -7.07 -7.94 8.36
CA LEU A 255 -6.92 -8.98 9.37
C LEU A 255 -8.13 -9.93 9.40
N ALA A 256 -9.35 -9.39 9.27
CA ALA A 256 -10.58 -10.18 9.28
C ALA A 256 -10.70 -11.15 8.08
N CYS A 257 -9.91 -10.95 7.01
CA CYS A 257 -9.87 -11.86 5.86
C CYS A 257 -8.95 -13.07 6.07
N LEU A 258 -8.17 -13.11 7.15
CA LEU A 258 -7.22 -14.19 7.39
C LEU A 258 -7.92 -15.42 8.01
N PRO A 259 -7.41 -16.65 7.76
CA PRO A 259 -7.96 -17.87 8.34
C PRO A 259 -8.05 -17.79 9.88
N GLY A 260 -9.19 -18.15 10.44
CA GLY A 260 -9.44 -18.10 11.90
C GLY A 260 -9.69 -16.70 12.48
N MET A 261 -9.71 -15.66 11.62
CA MET A 261 -10.05 -14.30 12.03
C MET A 261 -11.49 -13.97 11.66
N ASP A 262 -12.09 -13.10 12.46
CA ASP A 262 -13.33 -12.42 12.14
C ASP A 262 -13.20 -10.92 12.47
N GLU A 263 -14.22 -10.14 12.17
CA GLU A 263 -14.23 -8.70 12.43
C GLU A 263 -14.02 -8.37 13.92
N ALA A 264 -14.57 -9.17 14.82
CA ALA A 264 -14.46 -8.93 16.26
C ALA A 264 -13.03 -9.18 16.77
N ILE A 265 -12.40 -10.27 16.31
CA ILE A 265 -11.01 -10.60 16.60
C ILE A 265 -10.08 -9.55 16.03
N ALA A 266 -10.27 -9.18 14.78
CA ALA A 266 -9.46 -8.15 14.11
C ALA A 266 -9.54 -6.79 14.83
N GLN A 267 -10.74 -6.37 15.26
CA GLN A 267 -10.94 -5.15 16.03
C GLN A 267 -10.29 -5.22 17.42
N GLN A 268 -10.25 -6.37 18.07
CA GLN A 268 -9.54 -6.53 19.34
C GLN A 268 -8.03 -6.36 19.17
N ILE A 269 -7.43 -6.96 18.13
CA ILE A 269 -6.01 -6.81 17.81
C ILE A 269 -5.68 -5.33 17.56
N VAL A 270 -6.46 -4.66 16.72
CA VAL A 270 -6.27 -3.23 16.42
C VAL A 270 -6.41 -2.38 17.68
N SER A 271 -7.42 -2.64 18.50
CA SER A 271 -7.64 -1.90 19.76
C SER A 271 -6.49 -2.11 20.75
N TYR A 272 -5.95 -3.35 20.82
CA TYR A 272 -4.82 -3.66 21.68
C TYR A 272 -3.57 -2.91 21.28
N ARG A 273 -3.17 -2.92 19.99
CA ARG A 273 -1.99 -2.21 19.51
C ARG A 273 -2.08 -0.69 19.68
N LEU A 274 -3.29 -0.10 19.52
CA LEU A 274 -3.51 1.32 19.76
C LEU A 274 -3.37 1.70 21.24
N ALA A 275 -3.77 0.81 22.15
CA ALA A 275 -3.63 1.01 23.58
C ALA A 275 -2.20 0.77 24.07
N ASN A 276 -1.39 0.03 23.32
CA ASN A 276 -0.02 -0.37 23.63
C ASN A 276 0.90 0.02 22.47
N PRO A 277 1.25 1.32 22.32
CA PRO A 277 2.01 1.83 21.19
C PRO A 277 3.49 1.37 21.16
N ASP A 278 4.02 0.87 22.29
CA ASP A 278 5.33 0.23 22.30
C ASP A 278 5.16 -1.20 21.77
N PRO A 279 5.46 -1.47 20.50
CA PRO A 279 5.30 -2.79 19.94
C PRO A 279 6.24 -3.76 20.66
N THR A 280 5.68 -4.81 21.22
CA THR A 280 6.46 -5.98 21.61
C THR A 280 7.00 -6.60 20.33
N GLU A 281 8.32 -6.84 20.28
CA GLU A 281 8.92 -7.60 19.18
C GLU A 281 8.22 -8.97 19.03
N GLY A 282 8.03 -9.39 17.79
CA GLY A 282 7.44 -10.68 17.47
C GLY A 282 5.90 -10.68 17.48
N LEU A 283 5.33 -11.88 17.46
CA LEU A 283 3.89 -12.12 17.38
C LEU A 283 3.23 -12.54 18.71
N GLU A 284 4.01 -12.62 19.81
CA GLU A 284 3.55 -13.15 21.09
C GLU A 284 2.38 -12.33 21.67
N TRP A 285 2.42 -11.02 21.48
CA TRP A 285 1.37 -10.10 21.94
C TRP A 285 0.00 -10.34 21.29
N VAL A 286 -0.05 -10.94 20.10
CA VAL A 286 -1.31 -11.26 19.42
C VAL A 286 -2.16 -12.22 20.26
N SER A 287 -1.49 -13.23 20.86
CA SER A 287 -2.15 -14.17 21.76
C SER A 287 -2.56 -13.54 23.11
N GLU A 288 -1.90 -12.43 23.50
CA GLU A 288 -2.30 -11.66 24.68
C GLU A 288 -3.50 -10.74 24.39
N ALA A 289 -3.56 -10.21 23.15
CA ALA A 289 -4.64 -9.34 22.70
C ALA A 289 -5.98 -10.07 22.59
N VAL A 290 -5.92 -11.36 22.20
CA VAL A 290 -7.12 -12.17 21.90
C VAL A 290 -7.00 -13.54 22.54
N ASP A 291 -7.91 -13.82 23.48
CA ASP A 291 -8.05 -15.14 24.13
C ASP A 291 -8.97 -16.04 23.28
N SER A 292 -8.50 -16.43 22.08
CA SER A 292 -9.22 -17.32 21.15
C SER A 292 -8.29 -18.36 20.57
N GLU A 293 -8.74 -19.62 20.53
CA GLU A 293 -8.01 -20.70 19.84
C GLU A 293 -7.96 -20.47 18.31
N ASP A 294 -8.92 -19.72 17.76
CA ASP A 294 -9.01 -19.44 16.32
C ASP A 294 -7.84 -18.59 15.82
N VAL A 295 -7.31 -17.68 16.64
CA VAL A 295 -6.12 -16.87 16.32
C VAL A 295 -4.90 -17.74 16.00
N GLN A 296 -4.80 -18.94 16.55
CA GLN A 296 -3.70 -19.86 16.25
C GLN A 296 -3.68 -20.28 14.76
N GLN A 297 -4.82 -20.27 14.09
CA GLN A 297 -4.91 -20.56 12.65
C GLN A 297 -4.38 -19.39 11.81
N ALA A 298 -4.47 -18.17 12.33
CA ALA A 298 -3.98 -16.97 11.64
C ALA A 298 -2.48 -16.74 11.83
N LEU A 299 -1.86 -17.23 12.92
CA LEU A 299 -0.44 -16.96 13.21
C LEU A 299 0.53 -17.22 12.04
N PRO A 300 0.40 -18.31 11.25
CA PRO A 300 1.27 -18.52 10.10
C PRO A 300 1.16 -17.43 9.02
N TYR A 301 0.01 -16.75 8.94
CA TYR A 301 -0.27 -15.68 7.99
C TYR A 301 0.10 -14.28 8.52
N LEU A 302 0.63 -14.19 9.74
CA LEU A 302 1.02 -12.94 10.36
C LEU A 302 2.54 -12.78 10.37
N THR A 303 2.98 -11.54 10.26
CA THR A 303 4.37 -11.13 10.45
C THR A 303 4.40 -9.81 11.24
N ASP A 304 5.50 -9.52 11.88
CA ASP A 304 5.84 -8.22 12.46
C ASP A 304 6.83 -7.43 11.58
N LYS A 305 7.28 -8.04 10.48
CA LYS A 305 8.30 -7.49 9.59
C LYS A 305 7.68 -6.85 8.34
N THR A 306 8.36 -5.84 7.83
CA THR A 306 8.03 -5.19 6.57
C THR A 306 9.29 -4.76 5.84
N GLN A 307 9.28 -4.92 4.52
CA GLN A 307 10.41 -4.57 3.67
C GLN A 307 9.97 -3.72 2.47
N GLN A 308 8.67 -3.64 2.19
CA GLN A 308 8.14 -2.88 1.06
C GLN A 308 7.19 -1.78 1.54
N PHE A 309 7.41 -0.58 1.03
CA PHE A 309 6.66 0.61 1.42
C PHE A 309 6.14 1.38 0.22
N THR A 310 4.94 1.90 0.35
CA THR A 310 4.44 2.97 -0.52
C THR A 310 4.68 4.33 0.11
N ILE A 311 5.33 5.22 -0.66
CA ILE A 311 5.58 6.62 -0.33
C ILE A 311 4.80 7.49 -1.30
N ASP A 312 3.69 8.06 -0.86
CA ASP A 312 2.83 8.93 -1.66
C ASP A 312 3.16 10.40 -1.34
N LEU A 313 3.90 11.04 -2.23
CA LEU A 313 4.42 12.38 -2.04
C LEU A 313 3.56 13.42 -2.75
N ALA A 314 3.02 14.35 -1.99
CA ALA A 314 2.36 15.54 -2.51
C ALA A 314 3.22 16.77 -2.20
N ALA A 315 3.45 17.62 -3.19
CA ALA A 315 4.23 18.84 -3.00
C ALA A 315 3.60 20.02 -3.70
N ILE A 316 3.83 21.19 -3.12
CA ILE A 316 3.43 22.47 -3.69
C ILE A 316 4.64 23.41 -3.78
N GLY A 317 4.76 24.09 -4.90
CA GLY A 317 5.81 25.06 -5.12
C GLY A 317 5.57 26.38 -4.41
N SER A 318 6.41 27.35 -4.67
CA SER A 318 6.34 28.68 -4.05
C SER A 318 4.97 29.36 -4.25
N ASN A 319 4.53 30.04 -3.21
CA ASN A 319 3.26 30.80 -3.18
C ASN A 319 2.00 29.95 -3.44
N GLY A 320 2.01 28.70 -3.03
CA GLY A 320 0.86 27.82 -3.17
C GLY A 320 0.54 27.40 -4.62
N ASN A 321 1.52 27.46 -5.51
CA ASN A 321 1.33 27.09 -6.91
C ASN A 321 2.11 25.83 -7.29
N GLY A 322 1.79 25.24 -8.43
CA GLY A 322 2.58 24.17 -9.01
C GLY A 322 2.52 22.85 -8.24
N TYR A 323 1.32 22.42 -7.86
CA TYR A 323 1.09 21.14 -7.20
C TYR A 323 1.61 19.95 -8.02
N ARG A 324 2.22 18.97 -7.33
CA ARG A 324 2.67 17.69 -7.86
C ARG A 324 2.41 16.58 -6.85
N ARG A 325 1.96 15.41 -7.35
CA ARG A 325 1.80 14.21 -6.55
C ARG A 325 2.41 13.02 -7.28
N VAL A 326 3.24 12.27 -6.58
CA VAL A 326 3.92 11.07 -7.10
C VAL A 326 3.94 10.00 -6.02
N ARG A 327 3.53 8.79 -6.39
CA ARG A 327 3.59 7.61 -5.52
C ARG A 327 4.77 6.74 -5.94
N TYR A 328 5.53 6.29 -4.97
CA TYR A 328 6.64 5.36 -5.14
C TYR A 328 6.35 4.11 -4.32
N VAL A 329 6.70 2.94 -4.87
CA VAL A 329 6.83 1.72 -4.09
C VAL A 329 8.32 1.43 -4.00
N VAL A 330 8.80 1.21 -2.78
CA VAL A 330 10.22 0.98 -2.49
C VAL A 330 10.39 -0.36 -1.80
N ASP A 331 11.48 -1.04 -2.10
CA ASP A 331 11.93 -2.27 -1.47
C ASP A 331 13.19 -1.97 -0.65
N THR A 332 13.21 -2.39 0.57
CA THR A 332 14.30 -2.18 1.53
C THR A 332 14.96 -3.49 1.97
N SER A 333 14.63 -4.61 1.33
CA SER A 333 15.19 -5.94 1.64
C SER A 333 16.67 -6.07 1.28
N GLY A 334 17.22 -5.22 0.40
CA GLY A 334 18.61 -5.26 -0.02
C GLY A 334 19.50 -4.29 0.76
N GLU A 335 20.82 -4.32 0.47
CA GLU A 335 21.81 -3.39 1.08
C GLU A 335 21.45 -1.90 0.92
N ALA A 336 20.66 -1.54 -0.07
CA ALA A 336 20.18 -0.17 -0.29
C ALA A 336 18.73 -0.18 -0.80
N PRO A 337 17.91 0.79 -0.36
CA PRO A 337 16.53 0.90 -0.82
C PRO A 337 16.43 1.09 -2.35
N VAL A 338 15.53 0.36 -2.98
CA VAL A 338 15.30 0.39 -4.43
C VAL A 338 13.86 0.81 -4.72
N VAL A 339 13.68 1.70 -5.70
CA VAL A 339 12.34 2.05 -6.20
C VAL A 339 11.87 0.96 -7.16
N LEU A 340 10.85 0.19 -6.77
CA LEU A 340 10.22 -0.83 -7.60
C LEU A 340 9.25 -0.22 -8.61
N HIS A 341 8.46 0.76 -8.16
CA HIS A 341 7.44 1.38 -8.99
C HIS A 341 7.36 2.88 -8.74
N ARG A 342 7.06 3.66 -9.79
CA ARG A 342 6.83 5.10 -9.72
C ARG A 342 5.59 5.45 -10.53
N ARG A 343 4.61 6.09 -9.89
CA ARG A 343 3.35 6.50 -10.52
C ARG A 343 3.12 7.99 -10.37
N ASP A 344 2.82 8.66 -11.48
CA ASP A 344 2.35 10.05 -11.46
C ASP A 344 0.87 10.09 -11.07
N MET A 345 0.58 10.72 -9.94
CA MET A 345 -0.76 10.87 -9.37
C MET A 345 -1.38 12.25 -9.64
N GLN A 346 -0.72 13.09 -10.42
CA GLN A 346 -1.15 14.46 -10.73
C GLN A 346 -2.58 14.53 -11.29
N ARG A 347 -2.98 13.54 -12.08
CA ARG A 347 -4.31 13.46 -12.72
C ARG A 347 -5.46 13.34 -11.72
N PHE A 348 -5.18 12.86 -10.51
CA PHE A 348 -6.19 12.68 -9.47
C PHE A 348 -6.49 13.98 -8.68
N GLY A 349 -5.77 15.08 -8.99
CA GLY A 349 -6.04 16.38 -8.39
C GLY A 349 -5.40 16.58 -7.02
N TRP A 350 -6.03 17.41 -6.23
CA TRP A 350 -5.58 17.76 -4.88
C TRP A 350 -5.81 16.60 -3.91
N ALA A 351 -4.80 16.25 -3.12
CA ALA A 351 -4.82 15.08 -2.25
C ALA A 351 -4.74 15.41 -0.75
N LEU A 352 -4.61 16.68 -0.39
CA LEU A 352 -4.36 17.09 0.99
C LEU A 352 -5.63 17.58 1.72
N GLY A 353 -6.80 17.23 1.18
CA GLY A 353 -8.08 17.60 1.75
C GLY A 353 -8.44 19.10 1.63
N PRO A 354 -9.67 19.48 1.94
CA PRO A 354 -10.16 20.84 1.77
C PRO A 354 -9.51 21.83 2.75
N THR A 355 -9.22 21.42 3.98
CA THR A 355 -8.66 22.28 5.04
C THR A 355 -7.29 22.83 4.65
N LEU A 356 -6.38 21.98 4.16
CA LEU A 356 -5.06 22.41 3.71
C LEU A 356 -5.13 23.22 2.41
N LEU A 357 -6.09 22.93 1.54
CA LEU A 357 -6.32 23.73 0.33
C LEU A 357 -6.68 25.18 0.68
N GLU A 358 -7.52 25.41 1.68
CA GLU A 358 -7.87 26.74 2.17
C GLU A 358 -6.66 27.46 2.77
N GLN A 359 -5.86 26.77 3.58
CA GLN A 359 -4.64 27.34 4.18
C GLN A 359 -3.61 27.78 3.13
N VAL A 360 -3.38 26.92 2.12
CA VAL A 360 -2.43 27.19 1.03
C VAL A 360 -2.90 28.35 0.15
N ASN A 361 -4.22 28.47 -0.09
CA ASN A 361 -4.80 29.55 -0.89
C ASN A 361 -4.98 30.88 -0.13
N THR A 362 -4.88 30.86 1.21
CA THR A 362 -4.95 32.08 2.01
C THR A 362 -3.60 32.81 1.91
N PRO A 363 -3.56 34.04 1.38
CA PRO A 363 -2.31 34.79 1.30
C PRO A 363 -1.74 34.95 2.71
N SER A 364 -0.54 34.45 2.94
CA SER A 364 0.21 34.74 4.17
C SER A 364 0.16 36.27 4.38
N GLN A 365 -0.52 36.73 5.43
CA GLN A 365 -0.43 38.13 5.84
C GLN A 365 1.04 38.35 6.24
N ALA A 366 1.80 38.89 5.30
CA ALA A 366 3.14 39.33 5.57
C ALA A 366 3.07 40.28 6.77
N VAL A 367 3.61 39.81 7.89
CA VAL A 367 3.86 40.67 9.03
C VAL A 367 4.79 41.75 8.52
N ARG A 368 4.28 42.97 8.45
CA ARG A 368 5.01 44.19 8.08
C ARG A 368 5.92 44.61 9.22
#